data_19ea9d7ac52dc5eb57811bc6c5958b85
#
_entry.id   19ea9d7ac52dc5eb57811bc6c5958b85
#
_cell.length_a   1.000
_cell.length_b   1.000
_cell.length_c   1.000
_cell.angle_alpha   90.00
_cell.angle_beta   90.00
_cell.angle_gamma   90.00
#
_symmetry.space_group_name_H-M   'P 1'
#
loop_
_entity.id
_entity.type
_entity.pdbx_description
1 polymer ?
#
loop_
_entity_poly.entity_id
_entity_poly.type
_entity_poly.pdbx_seq_one_letter_code
_entity_poly.pdbx_strand_id
1 'polypeptide(L)'
;IVASLVGSEMCIRDRPAYLFALVAGDLISVSDTFTTMSGRDVALNIYVRPGDEDKCAFSMDALKKSMKWDEDNYGREYDLDLFNIVAVDDFNMGAMENKGLNIFNSSYVLANPETSTDDNFEIVEAVIAHEYFHNWTGNRITCRDWFQLCLKEGLTVFRDAEFTADQRSSAVKRIKDVILLKSRQFREDGGPLAHPVRPESFVEINNFYTLTVYEKGAELVGMLKRLVGEKAYKKALDL
;
A
#
# COMPACT_ATOMS: atom_id res chain seq x y z
N ILE A 1 -13.80 4.56 -21.89
CA ILE A 1 -13.00 5.65 -21.33
C ILE A 1 -13.34 5.74 -19.85
N VAL A 2 -12.45 5.32 -19.01
CA VAL A 2 -12.57 5.59 -17.58
C VAL A 2 -11.63 6.75 -17.28
N ALA A 3 -12.15 7.95 -17.28
CA ALA A 3 -11.50 9.07 -16.66
C ALA A 3 -12.12 9.18 -15.28
N SER A 4 -11.44 8.69 -14.27
CA SER A 4 -11.86 8.94 -12.90
C SER A 4 -10.99 10.04 -12.33
N LEU A 5 -11.44 11.26 -12.47
CA LEU A 5 -11.09 12.34 -11.55
C LEU A 5 -11.90 12.07 -10.28
N VAL A 6 -11.42 11.14 -9.47
CA VAL A 6 -12.06 10.84 -8.22
C VAL A 6 -11.53 11.77 -7.16
N GLY A 7 -12.36 12.59 -6.72
CA GLY A 7 -12.18 13.43 -5.59
C GLY A 7 -13.06 14.66 -5.74
N SER A 8 -13.74 15.02 -4.67
CA SER A 8 -14.21 16.39 -4.52
C SER A 8 -13.03 17.34 -4.80
N GLU A 9 -13.29 18.55 -5.27
CA GLU A 9 -12.23 19.56 -5.54
C GLU A 9 -11.21 19.69 -4.40
N MET A 10 -11.58 19.38 -3.16
CA MET A 10 -10.69 19.37 -2.00
C MET A 10 -9.59 18.32 -2.09
N CYS A 11 -9.88 17.11 -2.58
CA CYS A 11 -8.87 16.03 -2.62
C CYS A 11 -7.79 16.24 -3.68
N ILE A 12 -8.04 17.05 -4.70
CA ILE A 12 -7.06 17.39 -5.74
C ILE A 12 -6.22 18.60 -5.34
N ARG A 13 -6.83 19.59 -4.68
CA ARG A 13 -6.17 20.87 -4.36
C ARG A 13 -5.18 20.79 -3.21
N ASP A 14 -5.39 19.89 -2.28
CA ASP A 14 -4.58 19.76 -1.05
C ASP A 14 -3.58 18.60 -1.08
N ARG A 15 -3.43 17.92 -2.23
CA ARG A 15 -2.50 16.79 -2.37
C ARG A 15 -1.33 17.14 -3.28
N PRO A 16 -0.13 16.56 -3.00
CA PRO A 16 1.02 16.70 -3.88
C PRO A 16 0.72 16.19 -5.29
N ALA A 17 1.29 16.85 -6.29
CA ALA A 17 1.06 16.54 -7.69
C ALA A 17 1.45 15.10 -8.08
N TYR A 18 2.39 14.46 -7.37
CA TYR A 18 2.79 13.09 -7.65
C TYR A 18 1.68 12.05 -7.38
N LEU A 19 0.68 12.40 -6.57
CA LEU A 19 -0.48 11.53 -6.30
C LEU A 19 -1.56 11.63 -7.39
N PHE A 20 -1.43 12.56 -8.32
CA PHE A 20 -2.37 12.67 -9.44
C PHE A 20 -2.14 11.56 -10.46
N ALA A 21 -3.21 10.91 -10.88
CA ALA A 21 -3.20 9.95 -11.97
C ALA A 21 -4.38 10.16 -12.90
N LEU A 22 -4.16 9.91 -14.17
CA LEU A 22 -5.19 9.87 -15.21
C LEU A 22 -5.04 8.58 -15.99
N VAL A 23 -6.09 7.79 -16.03
CA VAL A 23 -6.14 6.54 -16.79
C VAL A 23 -7.25 6.61 -17.83
N ALA A 24 -6.94 6.22 -19.05
CA ALA A 24 -7.90 6.10 -20.14
C ALA A 24 -7.60 4.84 -20.94
N GLY A 25 -8.64 4.06 -21.23
CA GLY A 25 -8.52 2.81 -21.98
C GLY A 25 -9.86 2.12 -22.17
N ASP A 26 -9.83 0.99 -22.86
CA ASP A 26 -10.96 0.06 -22.96
C ASP A 26 -10.87 -0.91 -21.78
N LEU A 27 -11.53 -0.53 -20.69
CA LEU A 27 -11.48 -1.25 -19.42
C LEU A 27 -12.88 -1.64 -18.96
N ILE A 28 -12.96 -2.76 -18.27
CA ILE A 28 -14.17 -3.24 -17.60
C ILE A 28 -14.00 -3.04 -16.10
N SER A 29 -15.08 -2.65 -15.42
CA SER A 29 -15.13 -2.45 -13.99
C SER A 29 -15.76 -3.64 -13.28
N VAL A 30 -15.06 -4.20 -12.30
CA VAL A 30 -15.62 -5.07 -11.27
C VAL A 30 -15.90 -4.22 -10.05
N SER A 31 -17.17 -4.11 -9.65
CA SER A 31 -17.61 -3.16 -8.65
C SER A 31 -18.17 -3.84 -7.41
N ASP A 32 -17.98 -3.23 -6.25
CA ASP A 32 -18.54 -3.67 -4.96
C ASP A 32 -18.67 -2.45 -4.02
N THR A 33 -19.10 -2.66 -2.81
CA THR A 33 -19.25 -1.62 -1.79
C THR A 33 -18.67 -2.06 -0.45
N PHE A 34 -18.07 -1.13 0.26
CA PHE A 34 -17.66 -1.31 1.65
C PHE A 34 -18.39 -0.29 2.53
N THR A 35 -19.05 -0.75 3.60
CA THR A 35 -19.68 0.13 4.59
C THR A 35 -18.68 0.36 5.74
N THR A 36 -18.30 1.61 5.95
CA THR A 36 -17.34 2.00 6.99
C THR A 36 -17.93 1.85 8.39
N MET A 37 -17.09 1.94 9.42
CA MET A 37 -17.52 1.85 10.82
C MET A 37 -18.52 2.97 11.21
N SER A 38 -18.51 4.12 10.54
CA SER A 38 -19.51 5.19 10.72
C SER A 38 -20.81 4.96 9.95
N GLY A 39 -20.90 3.90 9.15
CA GLY A 39 -22.07 3.56 8.33
C GLY A 39 -22.11 4.25 6.97
N ARG A 40 -21.02 4.84 6.51
CA ARG A 40 -20.92 5.42 5.18
C ARG A 40 -20.51 4.37 4.15
N ASP A 41 -21.19 4.33 3.02
CA ASP A 41 -20.86 3.44 1.92
C ASP A 41 -19.77 4.04 1.03
N VAL A 42 -18.76 3.22 0.72
CA VAL A 42 -17.68 3.52 -0.21
C VAL A 42 -17.82 2.60 -1.42
N ALA A 43 -17.95 3.19 -2.61
CA ALA A 43 -17.95 2.42 -3.85
C ALA A 43 -16.52 1.95 -4.17
N LEU A 44 -16.37 0.66 -4.46
CA LEU A 44 -15.10 0.03 -4.80
C LEU A 44 -15.13 -0.43 -6.25
N ASN A 45 -14.12 -0.08 -7.03
CA ASN A 45 -14.02 -0.52 -8.42
C ASN A 45 -12.60 -1.03 -8.73
N ILE A 46 -12.53 -2.16 -9.40
CA ILE A 46 -11.29 -2.68 -9.99
C ILE A 46 -11.47 -2.66 -11.49
N TYR A 47 -10.65 -1.88 -12.18
CA TYR A 47 -10.67 -1.74 -13.63
C TYR A 47 -9.60 -2.63 -14.24
N VAL A 48 -10.00 -3.50 -15.15
CA VAL A 48 -9.16 -4.47 -15.82
C VAL A 48 -9.45 -4.51 -17.32
N ARG A 49 -8.59 -5.13 -18.09
CA ARG A 49 -8.87 -5.41 -19.50
C ARG A 49 -10.03 -6.39 -19.63
N PRO A 50 -10.78 -6.31 -20.74
CA PRO A 50 -11.79 -7.32 -21.07
C PRO A 50 -11.21 -8.74 -21.02
N GLY A 51 -11.86 -9.64 -20.26
CA GLY A 51 -11.46 -11.03 -20.08
C GLY A 51 -10.64 -11.31 -18.81
N ASP A 52 -10.39 -10.31 -17.95
CA ASP A 52 -9.72 -10.47 -16.67
C ASP A 52 -10.65 -10.26 -15.44
N GLU A 53 -11.95 -10.08 -15.67
CA GLU A 53 -12.94 -9.75 -14.64
C GLU A 53 -13.08 -10.83 -13.57
N ASP A 54 -13.00 -12.07 -13.97
CA ASP A 54 -13.13 -13.26 -13.11
C ASP A 54 -11.92 -13.45 -12.17
N LYS A 55 -10.81 -12.73 -12.41
CA LYS A 55 -9.58 -12.79 -11.61
C LYS A 55 -9.52 -11.74 -10.50
N CYS A 56 -10.54 -10.90 -10.35
CA CYS A 56 -10.54 -9.75 -9.43
C CYS A 56 -11.14 -10.06 -8.05
N ALA A 57 -11.83 -11.19 -7.89
CA ALA A 57 -12.58 -11.49 -6.68
C ALA A 57 -11.69 -11.48 -5.41
N PHE A 58 -10.49 -12.03 -5.49
CA PHE A 58 -9.57 -12.08 -4.37
C PHE A 58 -9.04 -10.68 -3.99
N SER A 59 -8.72 -9.86 -4.97
CA SER A 59 -8.25 -8.48 -4.76
C SER A 59 -9.34 -7.60 -4.14
N MET A 60 -10.59 -7.78 -4.55
CA MET A 60 -11.72 -7.08 -3.95
C MET A 60 -11.91 -7.48 -2.48
N ASP A 61 -11.80 -8.77 -2.16
CA ASP A 61 -11.85 -9.26 -0.78
C ASP A 61 -10.66 -8.74 0.05
N ALA A 62 -9.45 -8.74 -0.51
CA ALA A 62 -8.25 -8.19 0.12
C ALA A 62 -8.40 -6.70 0.45
N LEU A 63 -8.97 -5.91 -0.48
CA LEU A 63 -9.24 -4.50 -0.26
C LEU A 63 -10.23 -4.29 0.90
N LYS A 64 -11.35 -5.00 0.91
CA LYS A 64 -12.33 -4.92 2.01
C LYS A 64 -11.74 -5.33 3.36
N LYS A 65 -10.91 -6.36 3.39
CA LYS A 65 -10.20 -6.80 4.60
C LYS A 65 -9.21 -5.74 5.07
N SER A 66 -8.50 -5.08 4.17
CA SER A 66 -7.56 -3.99 4.49
C SER A 66 -8.30 -2.80 5.09
N MET A 67 -9.43 -2.40 4.49
CA MET A 67 -10.29 -1.32 5.01
C MET A 67 -10.78 -1.65 6.42
N LYS A 68 -11.32 -2.84 6.61
CA LYS A 68 -11.83 -3.29 7.91
C LYS A 68 -10.74 -3.37 8.96
N TRP A 69 -9.56 -3.90 8.60
CA TRP A 69 -8.42 -4.01 9.52
C TRP A 69 -7.91 -2.64 9.97
N ASP A 70 -7.88 -1.66 9.09
CA ASP A 70 -7.46 -0.29 9.41
C ASP A 70 -8.44 0.38 10.40
N GLU A 71 -9.73 0.19 10.18
CA GLU A 71 -10.76 0.64 11.11
C GLU A 71 -10.62 -0.01 12.49
N ASP A 72 -10.44 -1.34 12.54
CA ASP A 72 -10.38 -2.10 13.80
C ASP A 72 -9.11 -1.83 14.60
N ASN A 73 -7.97 -1.68 13.92
CA ASN A 73 -6.67 -1.55 14.58
C ASN A 73 -6.25 -0.09 14.83
N TYR A 74 -6.63 0.81 13.94
CA TYR A 74 -6.19 2.22 13.97
C TYR A 74 -7.35 3.22 14.05
N GLY A 75 -8.60 2.78 13.94
CA GLY A 75 -9.76 3.67 13.92
C GLY A 75 -9.75 4.61 12.70
N ARG A 76 -9.20 4.16 11.57
CA ARG A 76 -9.03 4.98 10.37
C ARG A 76 -9.98 4.53 9.27
N GLU A 77 -11.03 5.31 9.05
CA GLU A 77 -11.93 5.12 7.91
C GLU A 77 -11.29 5.65 6.63
N TYR A 78 -11.65 5.06 5.51
CA TYR A 78 -11.37 5.67 4.21
C TYR A 78 -12.13 6.99 4.08
N ASP A 79 -11.47 8.04 3.63
CA ASP A 79 -11.98 9.42 3.69
C ASP A 79 -12.71 9.90 2.42
N LEU A 80 -12.81 9.06 1.39
CA LEU A 80 -13.55 9.33 0.16
C LEU A 80 -14.74 8.36 0.00
N ASP A 81 -15.66 8.67 -0.92
CA ASP A 81 -16.83 7.84 -1.21
C ASP A 81 -16.57 6.83 -2.32
N LEU A 82 -15.38 6.86 -2.92
CA LEU A 82 -15.01 6.03 -4.05
C LEU A 82 -13.53 5.64 -3.97
N PHE A 83 -13.25 4.34 -4.13
CA PHE A 83 -11.90 3.79 -4.26
C PHE A 83 -11.78 3.02 -5.55
N ASN A 84 -10.83 3.39 -6.40
CA ASN A 84 -10.56 2.72 -7.65
C ASN A 84 -9.17 2.08 -7.65
N ILE A 85 -9.09 0.91 -8.23
CA ILE A 85 -7.87 0.21 -8.62
C ILE A 85 -7.89 0.06 -10.13
N VAL A 86 -6.76 0.31 -10.78
CA VAL A 86 -6.58 0.01 -12.21
C VAL A 86 -5.41 -0.94 -12.37
N ALA A 87 -5.64 -2.10 -12.97
CA ALA A 87 -4.61 -3.06 -13.31
C ALA A 87 -4.05 -2.78 -14.71
N VAL A 88 -2.73 -2.58 -14.80
CA VAL A 88 -2.02 -2.36 -16.06
C VAL A 88 -0.85 -3.34 -16.18
N ASP A 89 -0.58 -3.84 -17.40
CA ASP A 89 0.47 -4.84 -17.59
C ASP A 89 1.87 -4.24 -17.63
N ASP A 90 2.00 -3.09 -18.28
CA ASP A 90 3.29 -2.43 -18.51
C ASP A 90 3.62 -1.40 -17.42
N PHE A 91 3.38 -1.75 -16.16
CA PHE A 91 3.71 -0.90 -15.03
C PHE A 91 5.10 -1.24 -14.49
N ASN A 92 5.96 -0.23 -14.38
CA ASN A 92 7.38 -0.43 -14.02
C ASN A 92 7.61 -0.78 -12.55
N MET A 93 6.61 -0.54 -11.69
CA MET A 93 6.64 -0.83 -10.25
C MET A 93 5.58 -1.86 -9.88
N GLY A 94 5.46 -2.21 -8.60
CA GLY A 94 4.40 -3.07 -8.13
C GLY A 94 3.05 -2.38 -8.18
N ALA A 95 2.95 -1.23 -7.53
CA ALA A 95 1.76 -0.39 -7.53
C ALA A 95 2.11 1.06 -7.17
N MET A 96 1.09 1.92 -7.14
CA MET A 96 1.20 3.32 -6.77
C MET A 96 -0.11 3.77 -6.10
N GLU A 97 0.03 4.45 -4.98
CA GLU A 97 -1.04 4.88 -4.09
C GLU A 97 -1.79 6.15 -4.55
N ASN A 98 -1.88 6.44 -5.82
CA ASN A 98 -2.59 7.63 -6.33
C ASN A 98 -3.96 7.77 -5.66
N LYS A 99 -4.23 8.94 -5.09
CA LYS A 99 -5.39 9.15 -4.21
C LYS A 99 -6.73 8.87 -4.91
N GLY A 100 -7.43 7.85 -4.43
CA GLY A 100 -8.72 7.43 -4.98
C GLY A 100 -8.67 6.68 -6.31
N LEU A 101 -7.47 6.51 -6.90
CA LEU A 101 -7.25 5.81 -8.16
C LEU A 101 -5.87 5.14 -8.15
N ASN A 102 -5.72 4.09 -7.37
CA ASN A 102 -4.47 3.35 -7.29
C ASN A 102 -4.18 2.60 -8.59
N ILE A 103 -2.92 2.65 -9.04
CA ILE A 103 -2.48 1.95 -10.25
C ILE A 103 -1.60 0.78 -9.84
N PHE A 104 -1.91 -0.40 -10.37
CA PHE A 104 -1.22 -1.65 -10.05
C PHE A 104 -0.67 -2.31 -11.31
N ASN A 105 0.49 -2.92 -11.22
CA ASN A 105 0.84 -3.96 -12.15
C ASN A 105 -0.19 -5.09 -12.02
N SER A 106 -0.69 -5.60 -13.14
CA SER A 106 -1.75 -6.61 -13.17
C SER A 106 -1.42 -7.88 -12.38
N SER A 107 -0.13 -8.23 -12.26
CA SER A 107 0.33 -9.37 -11.45
C SER A 107 0.07 -9.24 -9.94
N TYR A 108 -0.21 -8.04 -9.45
CA TYR A 108 -0.55 -7.76 -8.06
C TYR A 108 -2.06 -7.51 -7.81
N VAL A 109 -2.87 -7.75 -8.84
CA VAL A 109 -4.34 -7.66 -8.76
C VAL A 109 -4.99 -8.96 -9.21
N LEU A 110 -4.51 -9.52 -10.32
CA LEU A 110 -5.15 -10.67 -10.96
C LEU A 110 -4.68 -11.97 -10.30
N ALA A 111 -5.60 -12.70 -9.69
CA ALA A 111 -5.33 -14.00 -9.10
C ALA A 111 -6.42 -15.00 -9.53
N ASN A 112 -5.97 -16.15 -10.03
CA ASN A 112 -6.85 -17.24 -10.46
C ASN A 112 -6.53 -18.50 -9.66
N PRO A 113 -7.50 -19.12 -8.97
CA PRO A 113 -7.28 -20.32 -8.18
C PRO A 113 -6.68 -21.52 -8.96
N GLU A 114 -6.87 -21.57 -10.27
CA GLU A 114 -6.37 -22.66 -11.11
C GLU A 114 -4.89 -22.48 -11.49
N THR A 115 -4.38 -21.24 -11.50
CA THR A 115 -3.04 -20.93 -12.06
C THR A 115 -2.13 -20.17 -11.09
N SER A 116 -2.68 -19.53 -10.05
CA SER A 116 -1.92 -18.76 -9.07
C SER A 116 -1.47 -19.64 -7.91
N THR A 117 -0.25 -19.40 -7.42
CA THR A 117 0.29 -20.07 -6.23
C THR A 117 -0.17 -19.38 -4.94
N ASP A 118 0.01 -20.04 -3.79
CA ASP A 118 -0.23 -19.41 -2.48
C ASP A 118 0.59 -18.14 -2.28
N ASP A 119 1.82 -18.10 -2.78
CA ASP A 119 2.68 -16.91 -2.73
C ASP A 119 2.11 -15.77 -3.59
N ASN A 120 1.50 -16.06 -4.75
CA ASN A 120 0.82 -15.04 -5.54
C ASN A 120 -0.36 -14.42 -4.78
N PHE A 121 -1.19 -15.24 -4.15
CA PHE A 121 -2.29 -14.74 -3.31
C PHE A 121 -1.80 -13.91 -2.13
N GLU A 122 -0.74 -14.34 -1.44
CA GLU A 122 -0.15 -13.58 -0.33
C GLU A 122 0.38 -12.21 -0.80
N ILE A 123 1.07 -12.18 -1.95
CA ILE A 123 1.61 -10.95 -2.52
C ILE A 123 0.48 -10.00 -2.95
N VAL A 124 -0.55 -10.49 -3.63
CA VAL A 124 -1.72 -9.67 -4.02
C VAL A 124 -2.36 -9.05 -2.78
N GLU A 125 -2.62 -9.83 -1.74
CA GLU A 125 -3.21 -9.35 -0.49
C GLU A 125 -2.33 -8.28 0.19
N ALA A 126 -1.01 -8.51 0.25
CA ALA A 126 -0.06 -7.59 0.89
C ALA A 126 0.07 -6.27 0.12
N VAL A 127 0.16 -6.31 -1.22
CA VAL A 127 0.31 -5.08 -2.03
C VAL A 127 -1.00 -4.27 -2.05
N ILE A 128 -2.16 -4.92 -2.14
CA ILE A 128 -3.46 -4.23 -2.00
C ILE A 128 -3.56 -3.52 -0.64
N ALA A 129 -3.15 -4.18 0.44
CA ALA A 129 -3.13 -3.58 1.77
C ALA A 129 -2.14 -2.42 1.86
N HIS A 130 -0.93 -2.58 1.32
CA HIS A 130 0.10 -1.55 1.29
C HIS A 130 -0.42 -0.26 0.65
N GLU A 131 -0.95 -0.33 -0.56
CA GLU A 131 -1.47 0.84 -1.28
C GLU A 131 -2.70 1.45 -0.59
N TYR A 132 -3.56 0.62 -0.02
CA TYR A 132 -4.68 1.12 0.77
C TYR A 132 -4.20 1.87 2.03
N PHE A 133 -3.22 1.33 2.75
CA PHE A 133 -2.72 1.97 3.99
C PHE A 133 -2.01 3.30 3.73
N HIS A 134 -1.49 3.51 2.53
CA HIS A 134 -1.01 4.82 2.11
C HIS A 134 -2.09 5.89 2.13
N ASN A 135 -3.36 5.53 2.15
CA ASN A 135 -4.44 6.52 2.24
C ASN A 135 -4.24 7.50 3.40
N TRP A 136 -3.83 7.00 4.56
CA TRP A 136 -3.47 7.82 5.71
C TRP A 136 -1.98 8.13 5.75
N THR A 137 -1.11 7.11 5.62
CA THR A 137 0.34 7.25 5.73
C THR A 137 1.00 7.46 4.36
N GLY A 138 0.97 8.68 3.89
CA GLY A 138 1.49 9.09 2.58
C GLY A 138 0.57 10.06 1.85
N ASN A 139 -0.75 9.80 1.84
CA ASN A 139 -1.72 10.60 1.13
C ASN A 139 -2.35 11.67 2.03
N ARG A 140 -3.08 11.27 3.07
CA ARG A 140 -3.70 12.23 4.00
C ARG A 140 -2.65 12.93 4.86
N ILE A 141 -1.71 12.18 5.38
CA ILE A 141 -0.51 12.67 6.07
C ILE A 141 0.64 12.50 5.09
N THR A 142 0.89 13.52 4.29
CA THR A 142 1.91 13.49 3.24
C THR A 142 3.29 13.83 3.77
N CYS A 143 4.34 13.35 3.10
CA CYS A 143 5.72 13.71 3.41
C CYS A 143 5.96 15.19 3.16
N ARG A 144 6.62 15.87 4.10
CA ARG A 144 7.03 17.26 3.94
C ARG A 144 8.05 17.43 2.80
N ASP A 145 8.92 16.46 2.66
CA ASP A 145 9.95 16.38 1.63
C ASP A 145 10.37 14.92 1.39
N TRP A 146 11.12 14.65 0.31
CA TRP A 146 11.54 13.30 -0.05
C TRP A 146 12.59 12.67 0.87
N PHE A 147 13.27 13.44 1.74
CA PHE A 147 14.16 12.86 2.76
C PHE A 147 13.40 12.06 3.82
N GLN A 148 12.09 12.26 3.91
CA GLN A 148 11.21 11.58 4.85
C GLN A 148 10.45 10.41 4.22
N LEU A 149 10.90 9.91 3.07
CA LEU A 149 10.25 8.81 2.35
C LEU A 149 9.98 7.58 3.24
N CYS A 150 10.86 7.27 4.19
CA CYS A 150 10.67 6.17 5.13
C CYS A 150 9.46 6.35 6.06
N LEU A 151 9.02 7.59 6.34
CA LEU A 151 7.82 7.84 7.13
C LEU A 151 6.54 7.49 6.37
N LYS A 152 6.61 7.46 5.05
CA LYS A 152 5.55 6.97 4.19
C LYS A 152 5.72 5.46 3.96
N GLU A 153 6.82 5.05 3.35
CA GLU A 153 7.05 3.67 2.92
C GLU A 153 7.33 2.72 4.09
N GLY A 154 8.29 3.03 4.94
CA GLY A 154 8.63 2.16 6.06
C GLY A 154 7.48 1.98 7.05
N LEU A 155 6.68 3.03 7.31
CA LEU A 155 5.50 2.91 8.16
C LEU A 155 4.41 2.08 7.49
N THR A 156 4.22 2.22 6.19
CA THR A 156 3.21 1.44 5.45
C THR A 156 3.61 -0.02 5.32
N VAL A 157 4.89 -0.34 5.04
CA VAL A 157 5.42 -1.73 5.09
C VAL A 157 5.25 -2.34 6.48
N PHE A 158 5.46 -1.58 7.54
CA PHE A 158 5.20 -2.08 8.89
C PHE A 158 3.73 -2.45 9.08
N ARG A 159 2.80 -1.63 8.59
CA ARG A 159 1.36 -1.87 8.71
C ARG A 159 0.89 -3.04 7.84
N ASP A 160 1.37 -3.15 6.60
CA ASP A 160 1.02 -4.29 5.73
C ASP A 160 1.59 -5.61 6.27
N ALA A 161 2.77 -5.57 6.91
CA ALA A 161 3.33 -6.74 7.57
C ALA A 161 2.51 -7.18 8.80
N GLU A 162 2.01 -6.24 9.62
CA GLU A 162 1.08 -6.55 10.70
C GLU A 162 -0.25 -7.11 10.17
N PHE A 163 -0.81 -6.50 9.13
CA PHE A 163 -2.02 -7.00 8.46
C PHE A 163 -1.82 -8.43 7.95
N THR A 164 -0.76 -8.70 7.20
CA THR A 164 -0.46 -10.04 6.69
C THR A 164 -0.29 -11.06 7.83
N ALA A 165 0.37 -10.65 8.93
CA ALA A 165 0.54 -11.49 10.11
C ALA A 165 -0.80 -11.85 10.77
N ASP A 166 -1.74 -10.90 10.82
CA ASP A 166 -3.08 -11.10 11.37
C ASP A 166 -3.99 -11.94 10.45
N GLN A 167 -3.88 -11.74 9.12
CA GLN A 167 -4.68 -12.50 8.16
C GLN A 167 -4.20 -13.96 8.01
N ARG A 168 -2.91 -14.23 8.23
CA ARG A 168 -2.27 -15.52 7.95
C ARG A 168 -1.56 -16.09 9.19
N SER A 169 -0.24 -15.95 9.22
CA SER A 169 0.60 -16.45 10.31
C SER A 169 1.71 -15.47 10.63
N SER A 170 1.66 -14.91 11.83
CA SER A 170 2.69 -13.97 12.31
C SER A 170 4.09 -14.60 12.34
N ALA A 171 4.18 -15.88 12.71
CA ALA A 171 5.47 -16.58 12.74
C ALA A 171 6.05 -16.78 11.33
N VAL A 172 5.24 -17.19 10.36
CA VAL A 172 5.67 -17.38 8.97
C VAL A 172 6.02 -16.05 8.34
N LYS A 173 5.18 -15.02 8.50
CA LYS A 173 5.46 -13.66 8.01
C LYS A 173 6.81 -13.18 8.56
N ARG A 174 7.02 -13.27 9.87
CA ARG A 174 8.30 -12.85 10.48
C ARG A 174 9.50 -13.58 9.94
N ILE A 175 9.40 -14.89 9.69
CA ILE A 175 10.48 -15.67 9.08
C ILE A 175 10.78 -15.16 7.66
N LYS A 176 9.75 -14.93 6.83
CA LYS A 176 9.91 -14.39 5.48
C LYS A 176 10.58 -13.01 5.50
N ASP A 177 10.15 -12.11 6.39
CA ASP A 177 10.73 -10.76 6.53
C ASP A 177 12.22 -10.82 6.93
N VAL A 178 12.57 -11.67 7.90
CA VAL A 178 13.98 -11.84 8.31
C VAL A 178 14.82 -12.42 7.19
N ILE A 179 14.29 -13.35 6.39
CA ILE A 179 14.98 -13.89 5.23
C ILE A 179 15.23 -12.78 4.19
N LEU A 180 14.22 -11.95 3.91
CA LEU A 180 14.34 -10.81 2.99
C LEU A 180 15.41 -9.82 3.47
N LEU A 181 15.35 -9.39 4.72
CA LEU A 181 16.36 -8.51 5.32
C LEU A 181 17.77 -9.08 5.18
N LYS A 182 17.99 -10.32 5.62
CA LYS A 182 19.33 -10.95 5.62
C LYS A 182 19.84 -11.22 4.21
N SER A 183 18.98 -11.65 3.29
CA SER A 183 19.41 -12.05 1.94
C SER A 183 19.58 -10.86 0.99
N ARG A 184 18.86 -9.78 1.17
CA ARG A 184 18.84 -8.62 0.25
C ARG A 184 19.22 -7.31 0.91
N GLN A 185 18.52 -6.88 1.98
CA GLN A 185 18.74 -5.57 2.59
C GLN A 185 20.13 -5.45 3.22
N PHE A 186 20.65 -6.49 3.89
CA PHE A 186 22.01 -6.47 4.43
C PHE A 186 23.06 -6.36 3.35
N ARG A 187 22.82 -6.89 2.15
CA ARG A 187 23.72 -6.72 1.01
C ARG A 187 23.68 -5.29 0.48
N GLU A 188 22.51 -4.68 0.44
CA GLU A 188 22.36 -3.26 0.08
C GLU A 188 23.08 -2.36 1.10
N ASP A 189 22.92 -2.61 2.39
CA ASP A 189 23.55 -1.87 3.48
C ASP A 189 25.10 -2.03 3.50
N GLY A 190 25.61 -3.19 3.08
CA GLY A 190 27.04 -3.47 2.98
C GLY A 190 27.65 -3.14 1.61
N GLY A 191 26.88 -2.64 0.67
CA GLY A 191 27.29 -2.38 -0.71
C GLY A 191 27.73 -0.93 -0.97
N PRO A 192 28.18 -0.64 -2.20
CA PRO A 192 28.63 0.68 -2.59
C PRO A 192 27.51 1.73 -2.65
N LEU A 193 26.26 1.30 -2.68
CA LEU A 193 25.06 2.16 -2.68
C LEU A 193 24.40 2.24 -1.29
N ALA A 194 25.13 1.85 -0.24
CA ALA A 194 24.64 1.95 1.14
C ALA A 194 24.23 3.38 1.48
N HIS A 195 23.08 3.52 2.13
CA HIS A 195 22.52 4.82 2.55
C HIS A 195 21.69 4.66 3.81
N PRO A 196 21.52 5.71 4.62
CA PRO A 196 20.67 5.64 5.79
C PRO A 196 19.18 5.55 5.40
N VAL A 197 18.36 5.05 6.32
CA VAL A 197 16.88 5.01 6.16
C VAL A 197 16.31 6.40 5.90
N ARG A 198 16.91 7.43 6.49
CA ARG A 198 16.65 8.84 6.17
C ARG A 198 17.87 9.44 5.49
N PRO A 199 17.90 9.48 4.14
CA PRO A 199 19.02 10.08 3.42
C PRO A 199 19.10 11.59 3.68
N GLU A 200 20.30 12.14 3.56
CA GLU A 200 20.56 13.59 3.76
C GLU A 200 20.81 14.33 2.45
N SER A 201 21.06 13.58 1.36
CA SER A 201 21.24 14.11 0.02
C SER A 201 20.84 13.07 -1.03
N PHE A 202 20.42 13.51 -2.21
CA PHE A 202 20.16 12.65 -3.36
C PHE A 202 20.38 13.42 -4.67
N VAL A 203 20.71 12.71 -5.73
CA VAL A 203 20.72 13.22 -7.09
C VAL A 203 19.38 12.94 -7.77
N GLU A 204 18.89 11.71 -7.63
CA GLU A 204 17.62 11.25 -8.16
C GLU A 204 16.87 10.49 -7.05
N ILE A 205 15.67 10.98 -6.69
CA ILE A 205 14.88 10.41 -5.58
C ILE A 205 14.48 8.96 -5.84
N ASN A 206 14.26 8.56 -7.08
CA ASN A 206 13.91 7.18 -7.43
C ASN A 206 14.95 6.16 -6.97
N ASN A 207 16.19 6.59 -6.74
CA ASN A 207 17.25 5.73 -6.19
C ASN A 207 17.03 5.34 -4.72
N PHE A 208 16.09 5.96 -4.01
CA PHE A 208 15.78 5.68 -2.61
C PHE A 208 14.52 4.84 -2.38
N TYR A 209 13.89 4.35 -3.44
CA TYR A 209 12.87 3.31 -3.35
C TYR A 209 13.57 1.94 -3.18
N THR A 210 14.15 1.75 -2.00
CA THR A 210 15.09 0.69 -1.67
C THR A 210 14.63 -0.15 -0.48
N LEU A 211 15.18 -1.35 -0.33
CA LEU A 211 14.91 -2.19 0.84
C LEU A 211 15.34 -1.52 2.16
N THR A 212 16.32 -0.62 2.11
CA THR A 212 16.72 0.16 3.29
C THR A 212 15.61 1.10 3.73
N VAL A 213 15.00 1.83 2.82
CA VAL A 213 13.90 2.77 3.15
C VAL A 213 12.63 2.02 3.54
N TYR A 214 12.29 0.95 2.83
CA TYR A 214 11.09 0.15 3.02
C TYR A 214 11.21 -0.81 4.20
N GLU A 215 12.02 -1.85 4.04
CA GLU A 215 12.09 -2.98 4.98
C GLU A 215 12.84 -2.62 6.27
N LYS A 216 14.02 -2.02 6.17
CA LYS A 216 14.75 -1.55 7.34
C LYS A 216 13.99 -0.40 8.03
N GLY A 217 13.33 0.46 7.26
CA GLY A 217 12.41 1.47 7.78
C GLY A 217 11.30 0.86 8.60
N ALA A 218 10.64 -0.18 8.11
CA ALA A 218 9.60 -0.92 8.84
C ALA A 218 10.13 -1.57 10.13
N GLU A 219 11.35 -2.14 10.11
CA GLU A 219 11.98 -2.67 11.33
C GLU A 219 12.19 -1.59 12.40
N LEU A 220 12.60 -0.40 11.99
CA LEU A 220 12.76 0.73 12.93
C LEU A 220 11.42 1.16 13.55
N VAL A 221 10.35 1.20 12.75
CA VAL A 221 8.99 1.45 13.26
C VAL A 221 8.57 0.38 14.26
N GLY A 222 8.79 -0.90 13.93
CA GLY A 222 8.53 -2.02 14.83
C GLY A 222 9.35 -1.98 16.13
N MET A 223 10.62 -1.55 16.05
CA MET A 223 11.45 -1.33 17.24
C MET A 223 10.88 -0.20 18.10
N LEU A 224 10.50 0.92 17.48
CA LEU A 224 9.89 2.05 18.21
C LEU A 224 8.59 1.61 18.91
N LYS A 225 7.69 0.90 18.21
CA LYS A 225 6.46 0.36 18.81
C LYS A 225 6.74 -0.49 20.03
N ARG A 226 7.76 -1.37 19.97
CA ARG A 226 8.15 -2.21 21.14
C ARG A 226 8.72 -1.39 22.29
N LEU A 227 9.50 -0.34 22.01
CA LEU A 227 10.10 0.52 23.04
C LEU A 227 9.06 1.34 23.78
N VAL A 228 8.10 1.93 23.08
CA VAL A 228 7.08 2.81 23.69
C VAL A 228 5.85 2.05 24.16
N GLY A 229 5.62 0.83 23.66
CA GLY A 229 4.46 0.01 23.91
C GLY A 229 3.26 0.38 23.03
N GLU A 230 2.35 -0.57 22.82
CA GLU A 230 1.20 -0.48 21.92
C GLU A 230 0.35 0.77 22.14
N LYS A 231 -0.01 1.03 23.40
CA LYS A 231 -0.88 2.17 23.75
C LYS A 231 -0.25 3.52 23.40
N ALA A 232 1.04 3.70 23.68
CA ALA A 232 1.75 4.93 23.38
C ALA A 232 1.98 5.09 21.88
N TYR A 233 2.28 4.00 21.18
CA TYR A 233 2.42 3.98 19.72
C TYR A 233 1.13 4.42 19.02
N LYS A 234 -0.03 3.81 19.36
CA LYS A 234 -1.33 4.21 18.80
C LYS A 234 -1.64 5.68 19.08
N LYS A 235 -1.43 6.12 20.32
CA LYS A 235 -1.63 7.53 20.69
C LYS A 235 -0.74 8.49 19.89
N ALA A 236 0.49 8.10 19.57
CA ALA A 236 1.40 8.93 18.79
C ALA A 236 0.94 9.08 17.31
N LEU A 237 0.22 8.10 16.78
CA LEU A 237 -0.38 8.18 15.44
C LEU A 237 -1.64 9.06 15.39
N ASP A 238 -2.20 9.44 16.54
CA ASP A 238 -3.37 10.32 16.65
C ASP A 238 -2.99 11.81 16.76
N LEU A 239 -1.70 12.12 16.90
CA LEU A 239 -1.17 13.49 17.04
C LEU A 239 -0.91 14.13 15.67
#